data_40a5dc7fa0e99b4f18d97813c0c14ff6
#
_entry.id   40a5dc7fa0e99b4f18d97813c0c14ff6
#
_cell.length_a   1.000
_cell.length_b   1.000
_cell.length_c   1.000
_cell.angle_alpha   90.00
_cell.angle_beta   90.00
_cell.angle_gamma   90.00
#
_symmetry.space_group_name_H-M   'P 1'
#
loop_
_entity.id
_entity.type
_entity.pdbx_description
1 polymer ?
#
loop_
_entity_poly.entity_id
_entity_poly.type
_entity_poly.pdbx_seq_one_letter_code
_entity_poly.pdbx_strand_id
1 'polypeptide(L)'
;MTNFTQENVTKFVDHQNKETFFDNVDRVYIVQQICGSARFAEGSHGVGLKKLIYEGAYIAGYPLHDGPVGLEPGEEPSNDRQRLKRDWARFGRMTKFQPYGAIKDYFGSEIALYFAWLGFYTAWLVPLAIVGFVVFLYGIGSAGSHTPVQDVCDDKNKGVWYMCPLCDRQCSYWDLASTTCIYAYVTHFFDNDWTVGLAFIASIWATLYLEFWKRRQASLAQEWHTDDFEEEEEPLRPEYSATVTTLKKNEVTGKMEPYVPKKTLYSRYGGVFSIIIFFILLVIAAVVGVVVYRAAVFASLSGNKDKAVQTRARIITSITAALLNLLAINMLKFAYSKLAVWLTDWENPPTRTDYEDSFTWKMYLFQFVNTYASIFYIAFFKSGLVVGTPSRYKRIAGEFRLDGCSEQGCFLELCVQLLIIMVGQQIIGNITEVAIP
;
A
#
# COMPACT_ATOMS: atom_id res chain seq x y z
N MET A 1 0.78 6.72 37.39
CA MET A 1 1.45 8.00 37.05
C MET A 1 0.94 9.14 37.91
N THR A 2 1.73 10.17 38.16
CA THR A 2 1.30 11.34 38.91
C THR A 2 1.03 12.48 37.94
N ASN A 3 -0.16 13.10 37.99
CA ASN A 3 -0.46 14.24 37.13
C ASN A 3 0.54 15.39 37.40
N PHE A 4 0.96 16.03 36.30
CA PHE A 4 1.82 17.21 36.37
C PHE A 4 1.05 18.39 36.98
N THR A 5 1.39 18.75 38.20
CA THR A 5 0.84 19.92 38.89
C THR A 5 2.01 20.69 39.56
N GLN A 6 1.81 21.95 39.84
CA GLN A 6 2.82 22.77 40.46
C GLN A 6 3.32 22.19 41.80
N GLU A 7 2.46 21.47 42.53
CA GLU A 7 2.79 20.79 43.78
C GLU A 7 3.61 19.51 43.57
N ASN A 8 3.50 18.90 42.43
CA ASN A 8 4.13 17.61 42.10
C ASN A 8 5.42 17.78 41.28
N VAL A 9 5.80 18.98 40.86
CA VAL A 9 6.98 19.22 40.01
C VAL A 9 8.24 18.56 40.55
N THR A 10 8.43 18.57 41.88
CA THR A 10 9.59 17.96 42.54
C THR A 10 9.69 16.45 42.44
N LYS A 11 8.62 15.77 42.00
CA LYS A 11 8.57 14.33 41.80
C LYS A 11 9.06 13.91 40.41
N PHE A 12 9.22 14.85 39.50
CA PHE A 12 9.69 14.59 38.13
C PHE A 12 11.20 14.68 38.02
N VAL A 13 11.77 13.82 37.19
CA VAL A 13 13.22 13.81 36.93
C VAL A 13 13.59 15.10 36.21
N ASP A 14 14.75 15.68 36.55
CA ASP A 14 15.32 16.90 35.94
C ASP A 14 14.50 18.19 36.12
N HIS A 15 13.59 18.22 37.11
CA HIS A 15 12.76 19.40 37.42
C HIS A 15 13.55 20.67 37.80
N GLN A 16 14.82 20.53 38.13
CA GLN A 16 15.69 21.65 38.51
C GLN A 16 16.20 22.43 37.28
N ASN A 17 16.30 21.76 36.13
CA ASN A 17 16.80 22.39 34.91
C ASN A 17 15.61 22.74 33.99
N LYS A 18 15.15 23.99 34.06
CA LYS A 18 13.99 24.46 33.27
C LYS A 18 14.21 24.44 31.77
N GLU A 19 15.45 24.40 31.28
CA GLU A 19 15.76 24.40 29.87
C GLU A 19 15.64 23.00 29.24
N THR A 20 15.89 21.95 30.00
CA THR A 20 15.85 20.55 29.52
C THR A 20 14.66 19.75 30.04
N PHE A 21 13.87 20.34 30.97
CA PHE A 21 12.75 19.66 31.62
C PHE A 21 11.63 19.24 30.67
N PHE A 22 11.36 20.04 29.68
CA PHE A 22 10.40 19.70 28.63
C PHE A 22 11.13 19.37 27.31
N ASP A 23 10.87 18.21 26.74
CA ASP A 23 11.37 17.84 25.43
C ASP A 23 10.80 18.76 24.35
N ASN A 24 11.38 18.74 23.15
CA ASN A 24 10.93 19.57 22.04
C ASN A 24 9.45 19.31 21.67
N VAL A 25 9.01 18.06 21.72
CA VAL A 25 7.61 17.66 21.46
C VAL A 25 6.67 18.24 22.52
N ASP A 26 7.04 18.17 23.79
CA ASP A 26 6.24 18.74 24.89
C ASP A 26 6.08 20.25 24.75
N ARG A 27 7.16 20.95 24.41
CA ARG A 27 7.14 22.40 24.17
C ARG A 27 6.22 22.76 23.01
N VAL A 28 6.30 22.03 21.90
CA VAL A 28 5.43 22.21 20.73
C VAL A 28 3.97 21.98 21.11
N TYR A 29 3.69 20.92 21.86
CA TYR A 29 2.33 20.61 22.32
C TYR A 29 1.76 21.68 23.26
N ILE A 30 2.55 22.15 24.23
CA ILE A 30 2.16 23.23 25.15
C ILE A 30 1.86 24.51 24.36
N VAL A 31 2.74 24.91 23.43
CA VAL A 31 2.53 26.11 22.59
C VAL A 31 1.28 25.94 21.72
N GLN A 32 1.04 24.77 21.15
CA GLN A 32 -0.16 24.48 20.39
C GLN A 32 -1.43 24.61 21.23
N GLN A 33 -1.41 24.14 22.48
CA GLN A 33 -2.54 24.27 23.40
C GLN A 33 -2.78 25.73 23.80
N ILE A 34 -1.72 26.50 24.08
CA ILE A 34 -1.83 27.93 24.35
C ILE A 34 -2.42 28.68 23.16
N CYS A 35 -1.88 28.47 21.95
CA CYS A 35 -2.39 29.08 20.73
C CYS A 35 -3.82 28.64 20.40
N GLY A 36 -4.16 27.37 20.64
CA GLY A 36 -5.48 26.82 20.42
C GLY A 36 -6.56 27.35 21.39
N SER A 37 -6.16 27.68 22.63
CA SER A 37 -7.03 28.28 23.65
C SER A 37 -7.15 29.79 23.51
N ALA A 38 -6.18 30.44 22.87
CA ALA A 38 -6.18 31.89 22.64
C ALA A 38 -7.35 32.28 21.72
N ARG A 39 -8.09 33.32 22.12
CA ARG A 39 -9.19 33.86 21.29
C ARG A 39 -8.84 35.26 20.81
N PHE A 40 -9.03 35.49 19.52
CA PHE A 40 -8.93 36.80 18.91
C PHE A 40 -10.26 37.53 19.06
N ALA A 41 -10.26 38.71 19.58
CA ALA A 41 -11.36 39.60 19.97
C ALA A 41 -11.85 39.42 21.41
N GLU A 42 -12.24 40.54 22.00
CA GLU A 42 -12.80 40.57 23.37
C GLU A 42 -14.26 40.10 23.38
N GLY A 43 -14.61 39.23 24.33
CA GLY A 43 -15.97 38.78 24.58
C GLY A 43 -16.22 37.30 24.24
N SER A 44 -17.47 36.88 24.44
CA SER A 44 -17.93 35.49 24.29
C SER A 44 -17.87 34.93 22.84
N HIS A 45 -17.65 35.80 21.87
CA HIS A 45 -17.59 35.47 20.42
C HIS A 45 -16.16 35.42 19.87
N GLY A 46 -15.13 35.40 20.70
CA GLY A 46 -13.74 35.33 20.26
C GLY A 46 -13.48 34.10 19.36
N VAL A 47 -12.75 34.31 18.27
CA VAL A 47 -12.41 33.30 17.26
C VAL A 47 -11.06 32.69 17.61
N GLY A 48 -11.02 31.35 17.82
CA GLY A 48 -9.77 30.61 18.04
C GLY A 48 -9.03 30.25 16.76
N LEU A 49 -7.77 29.87 16.88
CA LEU A 49 -6.88 29.50 15.78
C LEU A 49 -7.49 28.43 14.84
N LYS A 50 -8.12 27.40 15.40
CA LYS A 50 -8.76 26.32 14.63
C LYS A 50 -9.86 26.86 13.71
N LYS A 51 -10.66 27.82 14.16
CA LYS A 51 -11.72 28.44 13.36
C LYS A 51 -11.13 29.31 12.24
N LEU A 52 -10.04 30.03 12.50
CA LEU A 52 -9.37 30.86 11.49
C LEU A 52 -8.76 30.01 10.37
N ILE A 53 -8.23 28.82 10.69
CA ILE A 53 -7.74 27.86 9.69
C ILE A 53 -8.91 27.29 8.90
N TYR A 54 -10.01 26.93 9.56
CA TYR A 54 -11.21 26.40 8.90
C TYR A 54 -11.86 27.42 7.94
N GLU A 55 -11.93 28.69 8.33
CA GLU A 55 -12.45 29.77 7.49
C GLU A 55 -11.46 30.21 6.39
N GLY A 56 -10.27 29.63 6.32
CA GLY A 56 -9.25 29.95 5.31
C GLY A 56 -8.52 31.27 5.54
N ALA A 57 -8.69 31.89 6.73
CA ALA A 57 -7.94 33.10 7.12
C ALA A 57 -6.45 32.79 7.34
N TYR A 58 -6.15 31.57 7.82
CA TYR A 58 -4.81 30.99 7.86
C TYR A 58 -4.78 29.70 7.04
N ILE A 59 -3.68 29.47 6.32
CA ILE A 59 -3.53 28.28 5.46
C ILE A 59 -3.21 27.05 6.31
N ALA A 60 -2.31 27.17 7.29
CA ALA A 60 -1.92 26.09 8.19
C ALA A 60 -1.27 26.65 9.45
N GLY A 61 -1.25 25.83 10.52
CA GLY A 61 -0.45 26.03 11.73
C GLY A 61 0.44 24.82 11.94
N TYR A 62 1.75 25.00 11.94
CA TYR A 62 2.73 23.92 12.13
C TYR A 62 3.88 24.36 13.03
N PRO A 63 4.47 23.43 13.80
CA PRO A 63 5.65 23.74 14.64
C PRO A 63 6.88 23.96 13.76
N LEU A 64 7.75 24.88 14.19
CA LEU A 64 9.05 25.08 13.57
C LEU A 64 10.02 23.98 13.98
N HIS A 65 10.94 23.64 13.08
CA HIS A 65 12.04 22.75 13.39
C HIS A 65 13.01 23.39 14.41
N ASP A 66 13.59 22.54 15.28
CA ASP A 66 14.59 22.97 16.26
C ASP A 66 15.93 23.29 15.57
N GLY A 67 16.23 24.56 15.46
CA GLY A 67 17.50 25.08 14.97
C GLY A 67 17.89 24.75 13.51
N PRO A 68 19.11 25.07 13.11
CA PRO A 68 19.60 24.86 11.75
C PRO A 68 19.88 23.37 11.47
N VAL A 69 19.73 22.99 10.20
CA VAL A 69 20.00 21.62 9.73
C VAL A 69 21.47 21.40 9.35
N GLY A 70 22.20 22.49 9.05
CA GLY A 70 23.60 22.43 8.63
C GLY A 70 24.50 21.99 9.80
N LEU A 71 25.38 21.04 9.54
CA LEU A 71 26.45 20.60 10.44
C LEU A 71 27.73 20.59 9.62
N GLU A 72 28.78 21.33 10.08
CA GLU A 72 30.07 21.31 9.42
C GLU A 72 30.80 19.98 9.69
N PRO A 73 31.65 19.51 8.75
CA PRO A 73 32.41 18.28 8.95
C PRO A 73 33.31 18.37 10.18
N GLY A 74 33.04 17.53 11.20
CA GLY A 74 33.83 17.49 12.44
C GLY A 74 33.22 18.25 13.60
N GLU A 75 32.12 18.95 13.42
CA GLU A 75 31.37 19.65 14.45
C GLU A 75 30.42 18.71 15.19
N GLU A 76 30.29 18.83 16.49
CA GLU A 76 29.29 18.08 17.25
C GLU A 76 27.89 18.70 17.08
N PRO A 77 26.83 17.87 16.97
CA PRO A 77 25.48 18.38 16.80
C PRO A 77 25.03 19.19 18.02
N SER A 78 24.65 20.43 17.80
CA SER A 78 24.17 21.36 18.82
C SER A 78 22.67 21.24 19.11
N ASN A 79 21.92 20.56 18.24
CA ASN A 79 20.47 20.36 18.37
C ASN A 79 20.05 18.95 17.91
N ASP A 80 18.84 18.53 18.27
CA ASP A 80 18.32 17.19 17.97
C ASP A 80 18.10 16.97 16.47
N ARG A 81 17.80 18.02 15.71
CA ARG A 81 17.69 17.95 14.25
C ARG A 81 19.02 17.55 13.59
N GLN A 82 20.14 18.14 14.03
CA GLN A 82 21.47 17.80 13.52
C GLN A 82 21.89 16.39 13.96
N ARG A 83 21.54 15.99 15.20
CA ARG A 83 21.77 14.63 15.71
C ARG A 83 21.04 13.60 14.84
N LEU A 84 19.75 13.78 14.60
CA LEU A 84 18.97 12.89 13.73
C LEU A 84 19.49 12.86 12.29
N LYS A 85 19.90 14.01 11.73
CA LYS A 85 20.51 14.05 10.39
C LYS A 85 21.81 13.26 10.32
N ARG A 86 22.69 13.39 11.33
CA ARG A 86 23.96 12.67 11.38
C ARG A 86 23.79 11.18 11.59
N ASP A 87 22.90 10.78 12.50
CA ASP A 87 22.82 9.40 13.01
C ASP A 87 21.79 8.56 12.25
N TRP A 88 20.81 9.18 11.63
CA TRP A 88 19.70 8.50 10.96
C TRP A 88 19.51 8.95 9.50
N ALA A 89 19.21 10.21 9.23
CA ALA A 89 18.79 10.70 7.91
C ALA A 89 19.96 10.90 6.93
N ARG A 90 20.84 9.89 6.79
CA ARG A 90 22.00 9.92 5.90
C ARG A 90 22.13 8.60 5.14
N PHE A 91 22.44 8.65 3.83
CA PHE A 91 22.60 7.46 2.97
C PHE A 91 23.53 6.37 3.57
N GLY A 92 24.63 6.74 4.20
CA GLY A 92 25.55 5.78 4.85
C GLY A 92 25.00 5.10 6.11
N ARG A 93 23.77 5.40 6.53
CA ARG A 93 23.12 4.81 7.71
C ARG A 93 21.97 3.87 7.38
N MET A 94 21.68 3.62 6.11
CA MET A 94 20.54 2.78 5.66
C MET A 94 20.53 1.36 6.26
N THR A 95 21.70 0.81 6.61
CA THR A 95 21.82 -0.54 7.21
C THR A 95 21.84 -0.53 8.74
N LYS A 96 21.78 0.64 9.36
CA LYS A 96 21.77 0.76 10.83
C LYS A 96 20.35 0.67 11.39
N PHE A 97 20.24 0.20 12.64
CA PHE A 97 18.95 0.26 13.35
C PHE A 97 18.50 1.71 13.53
N GLN A 98 17.21 1.91 13.38
CA GLN A 98 16.61 3.23 13.51
C GLN A 98 16.55 3.64 15.00
N PRO A 99 16.93 4.89 15.33
CA PRO A 99 16.90 5.40 16.70
C PRO A 99 15.49 5.85 17.09
N TYR A 100 14.58 4.90 17.37
CA TYR A 100 13.16 5.18 17.64
C TYR A 100 12.93 6.18 18.77
N GLY A 101 13.74 6.12 19.85
CA GLY A 101 13.66 7.08 20.95
C GLY A 101 13.92 8.50 20.48
N ALA A 102 15.03 8.74 19.77
CA ALA A 102 15.34 10.08 19.25
C ALA A 102 14.33 10.59 18.22
N ILE A 103 13.72 9.68 17.41
CA ILE A 103 12.65 10.04 16.49
C ILE A 103 11.39 10.44 17.27
N LYS A 104 11.04 9.69 18.33
CA LYS A 104 9.91 10.02 19.22
C LYS A 104 10.09 11.37 19.90
N ASP A 105 11.26 11.62 20.47
CA ASP A 105 11.55 12.84 21.22
C ASP A 105 11.55 14.09 20.32
N TYR A 106 11.79 13.91 19.01
CA TYR A 106 11.78 15.01 18.05
C TYR A 106 10.44 15.18 17.31
N PHE A 107 9.84 14.09 16.80
CA PHE A 107 8.65 14.13 15.95
C PHE A 107 7.36 13.71 16.67
N GLY A 108 7.46 13.12 17.84
CA GLY A 108 6.34 12.54 18.58
C GLY A 108 6.14 11.04 18.34
N SER A 109 5.30 10.45 19.19
CA SER A 109 5.05 9.00 19.23
C SER A 109 4.39 8.46 17.96
N GLU A 110 3.49 9.21 17.34
CA GLU A 110 2.77 8.82 16.11
C GLU A 110 3.73 8.57 14.95
N ILE A 111 4.62 9.53 14.67
CA ILE A 111 5.64 9.42 13.61
C ILE A 111 6.68 8.36 13.95
N ALA A 112 7.10 8.28 15.20
CA ALA A 112 8.05 7.27 15.66
C ALA A 112 7.49 5.85 15.52
N LEU A 113 6.20 5.62 15.78
CA LEU A 113 5.53 4.34 15.61
C LEU A 113 5.49 3.91 14.13
N TYR A 114 5.26 4.85 13.22
CA TYR A 114 5.33 4.59 11.78
C TYR A 114 6.72 4.07 11.37
N PHE A 115 7.80 4.74 11.81
CA PHE A 115 9.16 4.29 11.51
C PHE A 115 9.53 2.99 12.22
N ALA A 116 9.02 2.75 13.42
CA ALA A 116 9.18 1.49 14.13
C ALA A 116 8.52 0.34 13.36
N TRP A 117 7.30 0.55 12.83
CA TRP A 117 6.62 -0.41 11.99
C TRP A 117 7.39 -0.68 10.69
N LEU A 118 7.83 0.36 10.00
CA LEU A 118 8.57 0.25 8.74
C LEU A 118 9.88 -0.51 8.92
N GLY A 119 10.63 -0.21 9.99
CA GLY A 119 11.89 -0.90 10.32
C GLY A 119 11.67 -2.37 10.68
N PHE A 120 10.62 -2.65 11.47
CA PHE A 120 10.24 -4.02 11.82
C PHE A 120 9.82 -4.80 10.57
N TYR A 121 8.96 -4.23 9.72
CA TYR A 121 8.53 -4.84 8.47
C TYR A 121 9.70 -5.19 7.56
N THR A 122 10.60 -4.23 7.34
CA THR A 122 11.79 -4.42 6.50
C THR A 122 12.71 -5.52 7.05
N ALA A 123 12.95 -5.52 8.36
CA ALA A 123 13.77 -6.55 9.01
C ALA A 123 13.15 -7.95 8.89
N TRP A 124 11.82 -8.06 9.00
CA TRP A 124 11.11 -9.32 8.82
C TRP A 124 11.08 -9.82 7.39
N LEU A 125 11.12 -8.95 6.38
CA LEU A 125 11.20 -9.38 4.97
C LEU A 125 12.52 -10.04 4.62
N VAL A 126 13.63 -9.71 5.30
CA VAL A 126 14.96 -10.23 4.96
C VAL A 126 15.05 -11.76 5.06
N PRO A 127 14.63 -12.44 6.14
CA PRO A 127 14.67 -13.90 6.21
C PRO A 127 13.85 -14.58 5.11
N LEU A 128 12.65 -14.06 4.83
CA LEU A 128 11.79 -14.59 3.77
C LEU A 128 12.42 -14.40 2.38
N ALA A 129 13.04 -13.25 2.14
CA ALA A 129 13.77 -12.96 0.89
C ALA A 129 14.96 -13.92 0.70
N ILE A 130 15.69 -14.26 1.77
CA ILE A 130 16.79 -15.22 1.70
C ILE A 130 16.26 -16.62 1.33
N VAL A 131 15.19 -17.08 1.96
CA VAL A 131 14.57 -18.38 1.62
C VAL A 131 14.09 -18.39 0.17
N GLY A 132 13.39 -17.33 -0.26
CA GLY A 132 12.94 -17.19 -1.65
C GLY A 132 14.08 -17.16 -2.66
N PHE A 133 15.19 -16.51 -2.31
CA PHE A 133 16.39 -16.48 -3.16
C PHE A 133 17.05 -17.86 -3.29
N VAL A 134 17.10 -18.63 -2.19
CA VAL A 134 17.61 -20.01 -2.22
C VAL A 134 16.74 -20.91 -3.11
N VAL A 135 15.41 -20.80 -3.01
CA VAL A 135 14.48 -21.55 -3.87
C VAL A 135 14.65 -21.15 -5.34
N PHE A 136 14.86 -19.88 -5.63
CA PHE A 136 15.13 -19.38 -6.98
C PHE A 136 16.46 -19.95 -7.54
N LEU A 137 17.54 -19.95 -6.74
CA LEU A 137 18.81 -20.53 -7.14
C LEU A 137 18.72 -22.06 -7.37
N TYR A 138 17.92 -22.76 -6.55
CA TYR A 138 17.62 -24.16 -6.78
C TYR A 138 16.91 -24.36 -8.13
N GLY A 139 15.92 -23.53 -8.46
CA GLY A 139 15.22 -23.56 -9.74
C GLY A 139 16.17 -23.40 -10.93
N ILE A 140 17.14 -22.48 -10.84
CA ILE A 140 18.18 -22.31 -11.88
C ILE A 140 19.06 -23.56 -11.98
N GLY A 141 19.55 -24.09 -10.84
CA GLY A 141 20.46 -25.25 -10.82
C GLY A 141 19.82 -26.54 -11.28
N SER A 142 18.53 -26.74 -10.99
CA SER A 142 17.79 -27.97 -11.34
C SER A 142 17.15 -27.95 -12.73
N ALA A 143 17.07 -26.79 -13.39
CA ALA A 143 16.37 -26.64 -14.66
C ALA A 143 16.90 -27.57 -15.77
N GLY A 144 18.22 -27.78 -15.82
CA GLY A 144 18.85 -28.69 -16.79
C GLY A 144 18.59 -30.17 -16.54
N SER A 145 18.21 -30.59 -15.34
CA SER A 145 17.91 -31.96 -14.95
C SER A 145 16.40 -32.26 -14.87
N HIS A 146 15.55 -31.23 -14.99
CA HIS A 146 14.11 -31.36 -14.88
C HIS A 146 13.52 -32.02 -16.14
N THR A 147 12.91 -33.19 -15.99
CA THR A 147 12.40 -34.00 -17.11
C THR A 147 11.49 -33.23 -18.08
N PRO A 148 10.47 -32.47 -17.65
CA PRO A 148 9.63 -31.71 -18.56
C PRO A 148 10.39 -30.65 -19.37
N VAL A 149 11.44 -30.04 -18.78
CA VAL A 149 12.29 -29.07 -19.49
C VAL A 149 13.17 -29.79 -20.50
N GLN A 150 13.77 -30.92 -20.12
CA GLN A 150 14.57 -31.75 -21.03
C GLN A 150 13.74 -32.24 -22.21
N ASP A 151 12.54 -32.78 -21.97
CA ASP A 151 11.67 -33.29 -23.02
C ASP A 151 11.29 -32.20 -24.04
N VAL A 152 10.98 -30.98 -23.57
CA VAL A 152 10.67 -29.84 -24.46
C VAL A 152 11.89 -29.34 -25.22
N CYS A 153 13.09 -29.39 -24.61
CA CYS A 153 14.31 -28.80 -25.16
C CYS A 153 15.21 -29.79 -25.91
N ASP A 154 14.88 -31.10 -25.93
CA ASP A 154 15.67 -32.10 -26.66
C ASP A 154 15.58 -31.83 -28.19
N ASP A 155 16.76 -31.72 -28.80
CA ASP A 155 16.87 -31.52 -30.26
C ASP A 155 16.17 -32.64 -31.08
N LYS A 156 16.04 -33.83 -30.50
CA LYS A 156 15.31 -34.96 -31.14
C LYS A 156 13.80 -34.68 -31.30
N ASN A 157 13.25 -33.81 -30.46
CA ASN A 157 11.83 -33.48 -30.46
C ASN A 157 11.52 -32.25 -31.32
N LYS A 158 12.54 -31.57 -31.88
CA LYS A 158 12.34 -30.48 -32.85
C LYS A 158 11.69 -31.00 -34.13
N GLY A 159 10.56 -30.38 -34.48
CA GLY A 159 9.78 -30.79 -35.67
C GLY A 159 8.97 -32.07 -35.50
N VAL A 160 8.87 -32.62 -34.27
CA VAL A 160 8.06 -33.80 -33.95
C VAL A 160 6.77 -33.39 -33.25
N TRP A 161 6.85 -32.46 -32.30
CA TRP A 161 5.71 -32.03 -31.49
C TRP A 161 5.10 -30.74 -32.03
N TYR A 162 4.06 -30.88 -32.85
CA TYR A 162 3.32 -29.73 -33.34
C TYR A 162 2.12 -29.40 -32.48
N MET A 163 2.01 -28.13 -32.14
CA MET A 163 0.93 -27.58 -31.36
C MET A 163 -0.13 -26.94 -32.21
N CYS A 164 -1.37 -26.89 -31.72
CA CYS A 164 -2.49 -26.24 -32.38
C CYS A 164 -2.21 -24.76 -32.68
N PRO A 165 -2.80 -24.24 -33.80
CA PRO A 165 -2.66 -22.82 -34.10
C PRO A 165 -3.08 -21.91 -32.98
N LEU A 166 -2.34 -20.81 -32.74
CA LEU A 166 -2.62 -19.83 -31.70
C LEU A 166 -3.81 -18.92 -32.04
N CYS A 167 -4.22 -18.85 -33.31
CA CYS A 167 -5.38 -18.10 -33.76
C CYS A 167 -6.22 -18.91 -34.79
N ASP A 168 -7.49 -18.52 -35.00
CA ASP A 168 -8.44 -19.32 -35.75
C ASP A 168 -8.29 -19.24 -37.28
N ARG A 169 -7.71 -18.16 -37.86
CA ARG A 169 -7.80 -17.92 -39.32
C ARG A 169 -6.46 -17.80 -40.06
N GLN A 170 -5.40 -17.38 -39.40
CA GLN A 170 -4.13 -17.02 -40.09
C GLN A 170 -2.90 -17.70 -39.51
N CYS A 171 -3.02 -18.45 -38.42
CA CYS A 171 -1.92 -19.11 -37.75
C CYS A 171 -1.74 -20.54 -38.27
N SER A 172 -0.50 -20.94 -38.49
CA SER A 172 -0.13 -22.32 -38.79
C SER A 172 0.15 -23.10 -37.49
N TYR A 173 0.24 -24.42 -37.63
CA TYR A 173 0.80 -25.28 -36.61
C TYR A 173 2.24 -24.82 -36.31
N TRP A 174 2.62 -24.89 -35.03
CA TRP A 174 3.93 -24.45 -34.61
C TRP A 174 4.63 -25.54 -33.79
N ASP A 175 5.96 -25.58 -33.84
CA ASP A 175 6.76 -26.57 -33.16
C ASP A 175 7.01 -26.16 -31.71
N LEU A 176 6.68 -27.06 -30.78
CA LEU A 176 6.80 -26.80 -29.33
C LEU A 176 8.26 -26.57 -28.93
N ALA A 177 9.16 -27.43 -29.37
CA ALA A 177 10.56 -27.39 -28.94
C ALA A 177 11.27 -26.10 -29.36
N SER A 178 11.04 -25.63 -30.60
CA SER A 178 11.76 -24.45 -31.12
C SER A 178 11.31 -23.12 -30.51
N THR A 179 10.09 -23.03 -30.00
CA THR A 179 9.52 -21.76 -29.50
C THR A 179 9.43 -21.70 -27.99
N THR A 180 9.32 -22.85 -27.32
CA THR A 180 8.92 -22.90 -25.90
C THR A 180 10.09 -23.30 -24.98
N CYS A 181 11.21 -23.79 -25.49
CA CYS A 181 12.33 -24.27 -24.67
C CYS A 181 12.84 -23.20 -23.70
N ILE A 182 13.18 -21.99 -24.18
CA ILE A 182 13.64 -20.89 -23.29
C ILE A 182 12.57 -20.55 -22.26
N TYR A 183 11.30 -20.57 -22.66
CA TYR A 183 10.20 -20.28 -21.78
C TYR A 183 10.03 -21.34 -20.69
N ALA A 184 10.25 -22.63 -21.01
CA ALA A 184 10.24 -23.73 -20.03
C ALA A 184 11.32 -23.59 -18.98
N TYR A 185 12.56 -23.23 -19.40
CA TYR A 185 13.63 -22.92 -18.45
C TYR A 185 13.29 -21.77 -17.50
N VAL A 186 12.83 -20.64 -18.06
CA VAL A 186 12.50 -19.45 -17.26
C VAL A 186 11.35 -19.72 -16.31
N THR A 187 10.32 -20.49 -16.76
CA THR A 187 9.20 -20.87 -15.89
C THR A 187 9.69 -21.71 -14.71
N HIS A 188 10.58 -22.68 -14.94
CA HIS A 188 11.11 -23.53 -13.88
C HIS A 188 11.91 -22.77 -12.81
N PHE A 189 12.54 -21.63 -13.16
CA PHE A 189 13.23 -20.80 -12.15
C PHE A 189 12.30 -20.31 -11.04
N PHE A 190 11.03 -20.04 -11.38
CA PHE A 190 10.04 -19.53 -10.47
C PHE A 190 9.04 -20.60 -10.00
N ASP A 191 8.76 -21.60 -10.83
CA ASP A 191 7.81 -22.68 -10.57
C ASP A 191 8.55 -24.03 -10.53
N ASN A 192 9.18 -24.30 -9.42
CA ASN A 192 9.89 -25.53 -9.12
C ASN A 192 9.25 -26.25 -7.92
N ASP A 193 9.68 -27.47 -7.63
CA ASP A 193 9.10 -28.32 -6.57
C ASP A 193 9.11 -27.64 -5.18
N TRP A 194 10.07 -26.75 -4.91
CA TRP A 194 10.18 -26.06 -3.63
C TRP A 194 9.32 -24.79 -3.53
N THR A 195 8.74 -24.33 -4.62
CA THR A 195 7.86 -23.13 -4.64
C THR A 195 6.62 -23.35 -3.75
N VAL A 196 6.07 -24.57 -3.73
CA VAL A 196 4.95 -24.93 -2.86
C VAL A 196 5.37 -24.84 -1.39
N GLY A 197 6.56 -25.35 -1.06
CA GLY A 197 7.13 -25.23 0.29
C GLY A 197 7.37 -23.78 0.69
N LEU A 198 7.86 -22.95 -0.23
CA LEU A 198 8.03 -21.51 -0.01
C LEU A 198 6.68 -20.82 0.27
N ALA A 199 5.63 -21.14 -0.48
CA ALA A 199 4.29 -20.58 -0.26
C ALA A 199 3.74 -20.95 1.12
N PHE A 200 3.96 -22.19 1.58
CA PHE A 200 3.56 -22.63 2.91
C PHE A 200 4.35 -21.88 4.02
N ILE A 201 5.67 -21.77 3.87
CA ILE A 201 6.52 -21.01 4.79
C ILE A 201 6.07 -19.54 4.83
N ALA A 202 5.82 -18.91 3.66
CA ALA A 202 5.40 -17.53 3.58
C ALA A 202 4.06 -17.27 4.27
N SER A 203 3.10 -18.19 4.19
CA SER A 203 1.79 -18.04 4.85
C SER A 203 1.90 -18.10 6.38
N ILE A 204 2.68 -19.03 6.92
CA ILE A 204 2.98 -19.11 8.36
C ILE A 204 3.73 -17.86 8.80
N TRP A 205 4.73 -17.46 8.04
CA TRP A 205 5.56 -16.31 8.32
C TRP A 205 4.76 -15.01 8.37
N ALA A 206 3.80 -14.81 7.46
CA ALA A 206 2.90 -13.66 7.48
C ALA A 206 2.04 -13.59 8.75
N THR A 207 1.57 -14.74 9.24
CA THR A 207 0.82 -14.82 10.50
C THR A 207 1.71 -14.50 11.70
N LEU A 208 2.91 -15.06 11.73
CA LEU A 208 3.89 -14.77 12.78
C LEU A 208 4.30 -13.31 12.80
N TYR A 209 4.51 -12.69 11.62
CA TYR A 209 4.79 -11.27 11.52
C TYR A 209 3.76 -10.41 12.23
N LEU A 210 2.46 -10.66 12.01
CA LEU A 210 1.39 -9.89 12.64
C LEU A 210 1.39 -10.06 14.17
N GLU A 211 1.58 -11.28 14.66
CA GLU A 211 1.61 -11.53 16.12
C GLU A 211 2.83 -10.92 16.80
N PHE A 212 4.00 -10.99 16.19
CA PHE A 212 5.20 -10.35 16.72
C PHE A 212 5.13 -8.83 16.64
N TRP A 213 4.50 -8.29 15.58
CA TRP A 213 4.27 -6.85 15.50
C TRP A 213 3.35 -6.35 16.62
N LYS A 214 2.22 -7.03 16.89
CA LYS A 214 1.33 -6.68 18.01
C LYS A 214 2.07 -6.64 19.35
N ARG A 215 2.91 -7.63 19.60
CA ARG A 215 3.74 -7.67 20.83
C ARG A 215 4.74 -6.50 20.87
N ARG A 216 5.38 -6.22 19.75
CA ARG A 216 6.33 -5.09 19.66
C ARG A 216 5.63 -3.75 19.84
N GLN A 217 4.46 -3.57 19.25
CA GLN A 217 3.63 -2.38 19.41
C GLN A 217 3.23 -2.17 20.87
N ALA A 218 2.73 -3.20 21.55
CA ALA A 218 2.38 -3.12 22.97
C ALA A 218 3.61 -2.77 23.85
N SER A 219 4.79 -3.35 23.56
CA SER A 219 6.03 -3.01 24.26
C SER A 219 6.43 -1.54 24.06
N LEU A 220 6.29 -1.02 22.83
CA LEU A 220 6.57 0.38 22.52
C LEU A 220 5.54 1.32 23.18
N ALA A 221 4.27 0.96 23.20
CA ALA A 221 3.23 1.74 23.86
C ALA A 221 3.53 1.89 25.35
N GLN A 222 3.91 0.80 26.03
CA GLN A 222 4.31 0.83 27.43
C GLN A 222 5.60 1.65 27.66
N GLU A 223 6.63 1.46 26.79
CA GLU A 223 7.90 2.18 26.86
C GLU A 223 7.70 3.70 26.68
N TRP A 224 6.78 4.10 25.81
CA TRP A 224 6.50 5.49 25.49
C TRP A 224 5.35 6.11 26.31
N HIS A 225 4.76 5.33 27.21
CA HIS A 225 3.63 5.74 28.05
C HIS A 225 2.42 6.26 27.26
N THR A 226 2.07 5.52 26.21
CA THR A 226 0.93 5.85 25.33
C THR A 226 -0.24 4.88 25.47
N ASP A 227 -0.23 4.05 26.51
CA ASP A 227 -1.24 3.01 26.77
C ASP A 227 -2.61 3.59 27.12
N ASP A 228 -2.62 4.74 27.83
CA ASP A 228 -3.84 5.41 28.29
C ASP A 228 -4.42 6.38 27.25
N PHE A 229 -3.79 6.49 26.06
CA PHE A 229 -4.18 7.46 25.04
C PHE A 229 -5.57 7.22 24.43
N GLU A 230 -6.04 5.98 24.43
CA GLU A 230 -7.35 5.59 23.95
C GLU A 230 -8.48 5.86 24.99
N GLU A 231 -8.13 6.06 26.27
CA GLU A 231 -9.09 6.31 27.35
C GLU A 231 -9.46 7.81 27.49
N GLU A 232 -8.65 8.71 26.90
CA GLU A 232 -8.96 10.14 26.89
C GLU A 232 -10.08 10.44 25.87
N GLU A 233 -11.10 11.18 26.31
CA GLU A 233 -12.17 11.66 25.42
C GLU A 233 -11.59 12.56 24.33
N GLU A 234 -11.57 12.07 23.10
CA GLU A 234 -11.10 12.83 21.95
C GLU A 234 -12.05 14.02 21.68
N PRO A 235 -11.51 15.25 21.49
CA PRO A 235 -12.34 16.41 21.22
C PRO A 235 -13.04 16.29 19.86
N LEU A 236 -14.31 16.72 19.82
CA LEU A 236 -15.09 16.75 18.58
C LEU A 236 -14.39 17.63 17.53
N ARG A 237 -14.46 17.18 16.28
CA ARG A 237 -13.94 17.95 15.14
C ARG A 237 -14.65 19.29 15.03
N PRO A 238 -13.91 20.39 14.73
CA PRO A 238 -14.51 21.71 14.55
C PRO A 238 -15.60 21.74 13.47
N GLU A 239 -15.38 21.00 12.36
CA GLU A 239 -16.32 20.88 11.23
C GLU A 239 -17.63 20.21 11.67
N TYR A 240 -17.52 19.13 12.47
CA TYR A 240 -18.66 18.43 13.01
C TYR A 240 -19.49 19.35 13.94
N SER A 241 -18.84 20.01 14.89
CA SER A 241 -19.50 20.92 15.83
C SER A 241 -20.12 22.16 15.16
N ALA A 242 -19.53 22.61 14.03
CA ALA A 242 -20.07 23.76 13.28
C ALA A 242 -21.28 23.39 12.41
N THR A 243 -21.33 22.15 11.89
CA THR A 243 -22.38 21.73 10.95
C THR A 243 -23.57 21.03 11.62
N VAL A 244 -23.37 20.41 12.78
CA VAL A 244 -24.42 19.67 13.48
C VAL A 244 -25.16 20.60 14.44
N THR A 245 -26.39 20.94 14.11
CA THR A 245 -27.25 21.84 14.88
C THR A 245 -28.11 21.11 15.96
N THR A 246 -28.26 19.79 15.81
CA THR A 246 -29.05 18.99 16.77
C THR A 246 -28.19 18.64 17.98
N LEU A 247 -28.71 18.89 19.18
CA LEU A 247 -28.04 18.60 20.44
C LEU A 247 -28.75 17.46 21.15
N LYS A 248 -27.97 16.55 21.74
CA LYS A 248 -28.48 15.50 22.64
C LYS A 248 -27.73 15.57 23.95
N LYS A 249 -28.39 15.34 25.06
CA LYS A 249 -27.75 15.25 26.37
C LYS A 249 -26.97 13.94 26.44
N ASN A 250 -25.67 14.04 26.70
CA ASN A 250 -24.81 12.88 26.97
C ASN A 250 -25.20 12.31 28.33
N GLU A 251 -25.45 11.02 28.40
CA GLU A 251 -25.89 10.35 29.64
C GLU A 251 -24.76 10.23 30.68
N VAL A 252 -23.50 10.25 30.25
CA VAL A 252 -22.32 10.13 31.11
C VAL A 252 -21.87 11.48 31.63
N THR A 253 -21.66 12.46 30.73
CA THR A 253 -21.14 13.80 31.10
C THR A 253 -22.24 14.77 31.52
N GLY A 254 -23.52 14.49 31.21
CA GLY A 254 -24.67 15.37 31.46
C GLY A 254 -24.70 16.63 30.59
N LYS A 255 -23.70 16.84 29.72
CA LYS A 255 -23.60 18.00 28.83
C LYS A 255 -24.39 17.80 27.54
N MET A 256 -24.78 18.92 26.94
CA MET A 256 -25.44 18.91 25.61
C MET A 256 -24.37 18.85 24.54
N GLU A 257 -24.36 17.78 23.75
CA GLU A 257 -23.36 17.52 22.69
C GLU A 257 -24.05 17.47 21.31
N PRO A 258 -23.33 17.90 20.24
CA PRO A 258 -23.82 17.76 18.88
C PRO A 258 -24.09 16.28 18.53
N TYR A 259 -25.23 16.00 17.94
CA TYR A 259 -25.65 14.63 17.64
C TYR A 259 -26.33 14.53 16.28
N VAL A 260 -25.88 13.59 15.45
CA VAL A 260 -26.56 13.27 14.18
C VAL A 260 -27.56 12.14 14.39
N PRO A 261 -28.85 12.31 13.98
CA PRO A 261 -29.84 11.25 14.09
C PRO A 261 -29.43 9.98 13.33
N LYS A 262 -29.60 8.81 13.93
CA LYS A 262 -29.20 7.51 13.35
C LYS A 262 -29.76 7.30 11.94
N LYS A 263 -30.99 7.75 11.65
CA LYS A 263 -31.58 7.64 10.31
C LYS A 263 -30.79 8.37 9.25
N THR A 264 -30.32 9.57 9.54
CA THR A 264 -29.46 10.36 8.64
C THR A 264 -28.10 9.70 8.45
N LEU A 265 -27.53 9.16 9.53
CA LEU A 265 -26.26 8.46 9.52
C LEU A 265 -26.31 7.20 8.63
N TYR A 266 -27.32 6.34 8.80
CA TYR A 266 -27.51 5.16 7.95
C TYR A 266 -27.77 5.51 6.49
N SER A 267 -28.47 6.60 6.20
CA SER A 267 -28.68 7.08 4.84
C SER A 267 -27.36 7.50 4.18
N ARG A 268 -26.49 8.20 4.93
CA ARG A 268 -25.14 8.59 4.46
C ARG A 268 -24.28 7.36 4.21
N TYR A 269 -24.22 6.41 5.14
CA TYR A 269 -23.48 5.14 4.96
C TYR A 269 -23.97 4.34 3.75
N GLY A 270 -25.28 4.27 3.52
CA GLY A 270 -25.86 3.63 2.35
C GLY A 270 -25.41 4.29 1.03
N GLY A 271 -25.39 5.62 1.00
CA GLY A 271 -24.89 6.39 -0.15
C GLY A 271 -23.39 6.15 -0.40
N VAL A 272 -22.58 6.23 0.64
CA VAL A 272 -21.14 5.95 0.58
C VAL A 272 -20.86 4.54 0.05
N PHE A 273 -21.55 3.54 0.61
CA PHE A 273 -21.40 2.15 0.20
C PHE A 273 -21.77 1.93 -1.28
N SER A 274 -22.85 2.56 -1.75
CA SER A 274 -23.27 2.48 -3.15
C SER A 274 -22.21 3.05 -4.11
N ILE A 275 -21.57 4.16 -3.74
CA ILE A 275 -20.51 4.79 -4.53
C ILE A 275 -19.26 3.91 -4.53
N ILE A 276 -18.90 3.30 -3.40
CA ILE A 276 -17.76 2.36 -3.32
C ILE A 276 -18.00 1.16 -4.25
N ILE A 277 -19.20 0.56 -4.22
CA ILE A 277 -19.56 -0.55 -5.12
C ILE A 277 -19.43 -0.10 -6.58
N PHE A 278 -19.92 1.08 -6.93
CA PHE A 278 -19.81 1.59 -8.30
C PHE A 278 -18.34 1.65 -8.75
N PHE A 279 -17.43 2.16 -7.91
CA PHE A 279 -16.01 2.20 -8.24
C PHE A 279 -15.35 0.82 -8.29
N ILE A 280 -15.78 -0.13 -7.46
CA ILE A 280 -15.34 -1.53 -7.56
C ILE A 280 -15.76 -2.15 -8.90
N LEU A 281 -17.01 -1.92 -9.32
CA LEU A 281 -17.48 -2.38 -10.63
C LEU A 281 -16.70 -1.73 -11.78
N LEU A 282 -16.31 -0.47 -11.64
CA LEU A 282 -15.46 0.22 -12.62
C LEU A 282 -14.05 -0.40 -12.69
N VAL A 283 -13.48 -0.81 -11.56
CA VAL A 283 -12.23 -1.58 -11.55
C VAL A 283 -12.38 -2.90 -12.29
N ILE A 284 -13.45 -3.64 -12.01
CA ILE A 284 -13.73 -4.92 -12.71
C ILE A 284 -13.88 -4.69 -14.21
N ALA A 285 -14.59 -3.64 -14.61
CA ALA A 285 -14.73 -3.27 -16.01
C ALA A 285 -13.38 -2.93 -16.66
N ALA A 286 -12.48 -2.24 -15.95
CA ALA A 286 -11.13 -1.96 -16.42
C ALA A 286 -10.31 -3.26 -16.63
N VAL A 287 -10.40 -4.23 -15.70
CA VAL A 287 -9.75 -5.54 -15.83
C VAL A 287 -10.30 -6.29 -17.04
N VAL A 288 -11.62 -6.29 -17.24
CA VAL A 288 -12.25 -6.87 -18.45
C VAL A 288 -11.75 -6.17 -19.72
N GLY A 289 -11.62 -4.83 -19.69
CA GLY A 289 -11.05 -4.06 -20.80
C GLY A 289 -9.62 -4.50 -21.15
N VAL A 290 -8.77 -4.73 -20.13
CA VAL A 290 -7.41 -5.26 -20.34
C VAL A 290 -7.44 -6.68 -20.92
N VAL A 291 -8.38 -7.53 -20.50
CA VAL A 291 -8.56 -8.88 -21.06
C VAL A 291 -8.95 -8.83 -22.55
N VAL A 292 -9.87 -7.94 -22.92
CA VAL A 292 -10.25 -7.72 -24.34
C VAL A 292 -9.07 -7.18 -25.13
N TYR A 293 -8.34 -6.21 -24.61
CA TYR A 293 -7.11 -5.69 -25.21
C TYR A 293 -6.09 -6.82 -25.48
N ARG A 294 -5.86 -7.70 -24.49
CA ARG A 294 -4.95 -8.86 -24.63
C ARG A 294 -5.38 -9.77 -25.77
N ALA A 295 -6.66 -10.13 -25.83
CA ALA A 295 -7.19 -11.00 -26.89
C ALA A 295 -7.01 -10.37 -28.28
N ALA A 296 -7.31 -9.08 -28.42
CA ALA A 296 -7.18 -8.36 -29.68
C ALA A 296 -5.71 -8.22 -30.13
N VAL A 297 -4.82 -7.79 -29.24
CA VAL A 297 -3.38 -7.61 -29.54
C VAL A 297 -2.71 -8.95 -29.82
N PHE A 298 -3.01 -9.98 -29.03
CA PHE A 298 -2.48 -11.32 -29.25
C PHE A 298 -2.91 -11.87 -30.62
N ALA A 299 -4.18 -11.75 -30.99
CA ALA A 299 -4.68 -12.16 -32.30
C ALA A 299 -4.00 -11.41 -33.46
N SER A 300 -3.80 -10.10 -33.31
CA SER A 300 -3.11 -9.25 -34.28
C SER A 300 -1.63 -9.61 -34.45
N LEU A 301 -0.90 -9.78 -33.36
CA LEU A 301 0.54 -10.12 -33.39
C LEU A 301 0.79 -11.55 -33.84
N SER A 302 -0.09 -12.51 -33.46
CA SER A 302 0.01 -13.91 -33.89
C SER A 302 -0.28 -14.10 -35.38
N GLY A 303 -1.08 -13.23 -35.99
CA GLY A 303 -1.36 -13.20 -37.41
C GLY A 303 -0.32 -12.45 -38.27
N ASN A 304 0.74 -11.91 -37.69
CA ASN A 304 1.75 -11.15 -38.42
C ASN A 304 2.60 -12.07 -39.33
N LYS A 305 3.02 -11.55 -40.48
CA LYS A 305 3.87 -12.26 -41.44
C LYS A 305 5.31 -12.43 -40.96
N ASP A 306 5.76 -11.57 -40.05
CA ASP A 306 7.10 -11.64 -39.47
C ASP A 306 7.17 -12.67 -38.34
N LYS A 307 7.91 -13.76 -38.59
CA LYS A 307 8.10 -14.88 -37.63
C LYS A 307 8.69 -14.42 -36.29
N ALA A 308 9.54 -13.39 -36.27
CA ALA A 308 10.13 -12.87 -35.03
C ALA A 308 9.08 -12.20 -34.14
N VAL A 309 8.14 -11.49 -34.74
CA VAL A 309 7.00 -10.87 -34.01
C VAL A 309 6.05 -11.95 -33.53
N GLN A 310 5.72 -12.92 -34.38
CA GLN A 310 4.81 -14.02 -34.04
C GLN A 310 5.33 -14.84 -32.83
N THR A 311 6.62 -15.19 -32.82
CA THR A 311 7.22 -15.95 -31.72
C THR A 311 7.20 -15.17 -30.39
N ARG A 312 7.34 -13.84 -30.44
CA ARG A 312 7.36 -12.96 -29.26
C ARG A 312 5.98 -12.39 -28.89
N ALA A 313 4.94 -12.69 -29.67
CA ALA A 313 3.61 -12.11 -29.52
C ALA A 313 3.07 -12.24 -28.08
N ARG A 314 3.24 -13.40 -27.45
CA ARG A 314 2.76 -13.67 -26.08
C ARG A 314 3.48 -12.81 -25.04
N ILE A 315 4.80 -12.70 -25.11
CA ILE A 315 5.59 -11.87 -24.17
C ILE A 315 5.23 -10.40 -24.32
N ILE A 316 5.18 -9.90 -25.56
CA ILE A 316 4.84 -8.50 -25.86
C ILE A 316 3.44 -8.18 -25.32
N THR A 317 2.45 -9.04 -25.58
CA THR A 317 1.08 -8.86 -25.10
C THR A 317 1.02 -8.86 -23.57
N SER A 318 1.75 -9.76 -22.89
CA SER A 318 1.76 -9.84 -21.43
C SER A 318 2.37 -8.59 -20.80
N ILE A 319 3.49 -8.11 -21.32
CA ILE A 319 4.17 -6.90 -20.79
C ILE A 319 3.33 -5.66 -21.05
N THR A 320 2.81 -5.47 -22.27
CA THR A 320 2.00 -4.28 -22.60
C THR A 320 0.69 -4.25 -21.82
N ALA A 321 0.05 -5.40 -21.64
CA ALA A 321 -1.16 -5.50 -20.82
C ALA A 321 -0.88 -5.23 -19.33
N ALA A 322 0.27 -5.69 -18.79
CA ALA A 322 0.64 -5.42 -17.41
C ALA A 322 0.97 -3.92 -17.19
N LEU A 323 1.63 -3.27 -18.15
CA LEU A 323 1.87 -1.83 -18.10
C LEU A 323 0.55 -1.02 -18.19
N LEU A 324 -0.36 -1.44 -19.08
CA LEU A 324 -1.68 -0.81 -19.19
C LEU A 324 -2.48 -0.96 -17.89
N ASN A 325 -2.42 -2.15 -17.28
CA ASN A 325 -3.05 -2.40 -15.99
C ASN A 325 -2.44 -1.55 -14.86
N LEU A 326 -1.10 -1.42 -14.82
CA LEU A 326 -0.42 -0.54 -13.86
C LEU A 326 -0.87 0.92 -14.02
N LEU A 327 -1.00 1.40 -15.26
CA LEU A 327 -1.50 2.75 -15.54
C LEU A 327 -2.94 2.91 -15.03
N ALA A 328 -3.83 1.95 -15.35
CA ALA A 328 -5.21 1.95 -14.88
C ALA A 328 -5.32 1.96 -13.36
N ILE A 329 -4.52 1.13 -12.67
CA ILE A 329 -4.46 1.09 -11.19
C ILE A 329 -4.13 2.48 -10.62
N ASN A 330 -3.11 3.15 -11.16
CA ASN A 330 -2.69 4.45 -10.65
C ASN A 330 -3.69 5.58 -10.98
N MET A 331 -4.27 5.57 -12.17
CA MET A 331 -5.32 6.54 -12.54
C MET A 331 -6.56 6.40 -11.65
N LEU A 332 -7.03 5.17 -11.45
CA LEU A 332 -8.18 4.90 -10.59
C LEU A 332 -7.89 5.21 -9.12
N LYS A 333 -6.68 4.90 -8.63
CA LYS A 333 -6.22 5.28 -7.29
C LYS A 333 -6.26 6.78 -7.08
N PHE A 334 -5.73 7.55 -8.04
CA PHE A 334 -5.72 9.03 -7.97
C PHE A 334 -7.13 9.63 -7.97
N ALA A 335 -8.01 9.13 -8.84
CA ALA A 335 -9.39 9.59 -8.89
C ALA A 335 -10.16 9.23 -7.61
N TYR A 336 -10.01 7.99 -7.14
CA TYR A 336 -10.70 7.52 -5.95
C TYR A 336 -10.18 8.16 -4.66
N SER A 337 -8.90 8.48 -4.54
CA SER A 337 -8.36 9.13 -3.34
C SER A 337 -9.03 10.49 -3.06
N LYS A 338 -9.23 11.29 -4.10
CA LYS A 338 -9.97 12.56 -3.98
C LYS A 338 -11.44 12.35 -3.62
N LEU A 339 -12.05 11.35 -4.22
CA LEU A 339 -13.44 10.98 -3.92
C LEU A 339 -13.58 10.47 -2.48
N ALA A 340 -12.65 9.65 -1.99
CA ALA A 340 -12.70 9.10 -0.63
C ALA A 340 -12.63 10.20 0.44
N VAL A 341 -11.82 11.24 0.24
CA VAL A 341 -11.81 12.43 1.10
C VAL A 341 -13.19 13.09 1.09
N TRP A 342 -13.71 13.40 -0.11
CA TRP A 342 -15.04 14.02 -0.24
C TRP A 342 -16.16 13.19 0.39
N LEU A 343 -16.14 11.86 0.22
CA LEU A 343 -17.10 10.95 0.84
C LEU A 343 -17.01 10.96 2.37
N THR A 344 -15.81 11.03 2.92
CA THR A 344 -15.59 11.05 4.37
C THR A 344 -16.01 12.41 4.95
N ASP A 345 -15.75 13.50 4.24
CA ASP A 345 -16.26 14.83 4.62
C ASP A 345 -17.80 14.89 4.57
N TRP A 346 -18.43 14.25 3.57
CA TRP A 346 -19.89 14.16 3.48
C TRP A 346 -20.51 13.30 4.58
N GLU A 347 -19.82 12.24 5.00
CA GLU A 347 -20.20 11.40 6.14
C GLU A 347 -20.14 12.18 7.45
N ASN A 348 -19.16 13.08 7.57
CA ASN A 348 -18.90 13.96 8.69
C ASN A 348 -18.82 13.23 10.05
N PRO A 349 -17.78 12.42 10.27
CA PRO A 349 -17.55 11.73 11.53
C PRO A 349 -17.26 12.70 12.69
N PRO A 350 -17.63 12.35 13.95
CA PRO A 350 -17.52 13.26 15.08
C PRO A 350 -16.09 13.53 15.54
N THR A 351 -15.23 12.51 15.53
CA THR A 351 -13.85 12.60 16.02
C THR A 351 -12.85 12.53 14.87
N ARG A 352 -11.60 12.86 15.13
CA ARG A 352 -10.53 12.73 14.14
C ARG A 352 -10.23 11.25 13.87
N THR A 353 -10.21 10.44 14.92
CA THR A 353 -9.98 8.99 14.81
C THR A 353 -11.07 8.33 13.96
N ASP A 354 -12.34 8.62 14.21
CA ASP A 354 -13.46 8.11 13.38
C ASP A 354 -13.32 8.54 11.91
N TYR A 355 -12.83 9.75 11.66
CA TYR A 355 -12.59 10.24 10.30
C TYR A 355 -11.48 9.45 9.59
N GLU A 356 -10.36 9.28 10.28
CA GLU A 356 -9.19 8.56 9.74
C GLU A 356 -9.50 7.07 9.53
N ASP A 357 -10.23 6.45 10.43
CA ASP A 357 -10.68 5.06 10.31
C ASP A 357 -11.64 4.86 9.14
N SER A 358 -12.64 5.73 9.04
CA SER A 358 -13.60 5.70 7.94
C SER A 358 -12.93 5.93 6.58
N PHE A 359 -12.00 6.88 6.48
CA PHE A 359 -11.19 7.13 5.29
C PHE A 359 -10.30 5.94 4.95
N THR A 360 -9.58 5.40 5.94
CA THR A 360 -8.68 4.25 5.77
C THR A 360 -9.42 3.02 5.28
N TRP A 361 -10.59 2.72 5.87
CA TRP A 361 -11.42 1.59 5.45
C TRP A 361 -11.87 1.70 3.99
N LYS A 362 -12.34 2.88 3.56
CA LYS A 362 -12.73 3.13 2.17
C LYS A 362 -11.56 2.96 1.21
N MET A 363 -10.41 3.56 1.55
CA MET A 363 -9.19 3.45 0.75
C MET A 363 -8.68 2.01 0.66
N TYR A 364 -8.66 1.28 1.78
CA TYR A 364 -8.20 -0.10 1.83
C TYR A 364 -9.04 -1.01 0.94
N LEU A 365 -10.37 -0.97 1.09
CA LEU A 365 -11.27 -1.83 0.32
C LEU A 365 -11.12 -1.60 -1.19
N PHE A 366 -11.11 -0.35 -1.60
CA PHE A 366 -10.91 0.01 -3.01
C PHE A 366 -9.54 -0.41 -3.53
N GLN A 367 -8.46 -0.07 -2.81
CA GLN A 367 -7.10 -0.38 -3.24
C GLN A 367 -6.84 -1.89 -3.30
N PHE A 368 -7.41 -2.66 -2.36
CA PHE A 368 -7.32 -4.11 -2.39
C PHE A 368 -7.87 -4.66 -3.70
N VAL A 369 -9.10 -4.30 -4.05
CA VAL A 369 -9.72 -4.77 -5.32
C VAL A 369 -8.95 -4.23 -6.53
N ASN A 370 -8.60 -2.94 -6.53
CA ASN A 370 -7.92 -2.29 -7.65
C ASN A 370 -6.54 -2.93 -7.96
N THR A 371 -5.80 -3.31 -6.94
CA THR A 371 -4.45 -3.89 -7.12
C THR A 371 -4.52 -5.38 -7.45
N TYR A 372 -5.39 -6.13 -6.76
CA TYR A 372 -5.37 -7.58 -6.82
C TYR A 372 -6.33 -8.19 -7.86
N ALA A 373 -7.34 -7.47 -8.36
CA ALA A 373 -8.34 -8.03 -9.27
C ALA A 373 -7.72 -8.68 -10.53
N SER A 374 -6.72 -8.02 -11.13
CA SER A 374 -6.03 -8.58 -12.31
C SER A 374 -5.17 -9.80 -11.97
N ILE A 375 -4.57 -9.84 -10.79
CA ILE A 375 -3.77 -10.96 -10.29
C ILE A 375 -4.68 -12.16 -10.04
N PHE A 376 -5.82 -11.95 -9.37
CA PHE A 376 -6.84 -12.99 -9.15
C PHE A 376 -7.38 -13.53 -10.47
N TYR A 377 -7.62 -12.66 -11.45
CA TYR A 377 -8.05 -13.10 -12.77
C TYR A 377 -7.04 -14.06 -13.42
N ILE A 378 -5.75 -13.72 -13.43
CA ILE A 378 -4.70 -14.57 -14.01
C ILE A 378 -4.55 -15.87 -13.22
N ALA A 379 -4.53 -15.81 -11.89
CA ALA A 379 -4.27 -16.96 -11.03
C ALA A 379 -5.40 -18.00 -11.07
N PHE A 380 -6.67 -17.58 -11.06
CA PHE A 380 -7.80 -18.48 -10.85
C PHE A 380 -8.73 -18.61 -12.07
N PHE A 381 -8.89 -17.58 -12.87
CA PHE A 381 -9.88 -17.57 -13.93
C PHE A 381 -9.30 -17.82 -15.32
N LYS A 382 -8.08 -17.39 -15.58
CA LYS A 382 -7.47 -17.50 -16.90
C LYS A 382 -7.16 -18.96 -17.29
N SER A 383 -6.71 -19.79 -16.37
CA SER A 383 -6.13 -21.11 -16.65
C SER A 383 -7.12 -22.18 -17.13
N GLY A 384 -8.38 -22.09 -16.80
CA GLY A 384 -9.29 -23.19 -17.16
C GLY A 384 -10.77 -22.81 -17.23
N LEU A 385 -11.21 -21.90 -16.38
CA LEU A 385 -12.62 -21.51 -16.29
C LEU A 385 -13.05 -20.63 -17.47
N VAL A 386 -12.15 -19.82 -18.01
CA VAL A 386 -12.46 -18.81 -19.02
C VAL A 386 -12.11 -19.26 -20.45
N VAL A 387 -11.00 -19.98 -20.63
CA VAL A 387 -10.47 -20.25 -21.97
C VAL A 387 -11.06 -21.50 -22.64
N GLY A 388 -11.42 -22.50 -21.87
CA GLY A 388 -11.94 -23.76 -22.37
C GLY A 388 -10.88 -24.74 -22.90
N THR A 389 -11.30 -25.87 -23.44
CA THR A 389 -10.44 -26.92 -23.99
C THR A 389 -10.10 -26.68 -25.48
N PRO A 390 -9.05 -27.30 -26.03
CA PRO A 390 -8.69 -27.17 -27.43
C PRO A 390 -9.83 -27.43 -28.47
N SER A 391 -10.82 -28.22 -28.07
CA SER A 391 -12.00 -28.49 -28.92
C SER A 391 -13.15 -27.50 -28.72
N ARG A 392 -13.11 -26.69 -27.63
CA ARG A 392 -14.17 -25.74 -27.25
C ARG A 392 -13.60 -24.44 -26.67
N TYR A 393 -12.83 -23.73 -27.48
CA TYR A 393 -12.35 -22.39 -27.06
C TYR A 393 -13.52 -21.44 -26.86
N LYS A 394 -13.50 -20.74 -25.73
CA LYS A 394 -14.43 -19.64 -25.47
C LYS A 394 -14.02 -18.42 -26.28
N ARG A 395 -15.02 -17.71 -26.81
CA ARG A 395 -14.82 -16.55 -27.68
C ARG A 395 -15.54 -15.34 -27.12
N ILE A 396 -14.94 -14.16 -27.27
CA ILE A 396 -15.58 -12.87 -26.98
C ILE A 396 -16.37 -12.49 -28.26
N ALA A 397 -17.64 -12.12 -28.08
CA ALA A 397 -18.54 -11.73 -29.15
C ALA A 397 -18.65 -12.78 -30.30
N GLY A 398 -18.32 -14.03 -30.04
CA GLY A 398 -18.34 -15.11 -31.05
C GLY A 398 -17.17 -15.10 -32.04
N GLU A 399 -16.35 -14.06 -32.07
CA GLU A 399 -15.29 -13.90 -33.08
C GLU A 399 -13.88 -14.07 -32.52
N PHE A 400 -13.57 -13.50 -31.34
CA PHE A 400 -12.22 -13.48 -30.83
C PHE A 400 -12.01 -14.58 -29.79
N ARG A 401 -11.07 -15.47 -30.04
CA ARG A 401 -10.63 -16.48 -29.07
C ARG A 401 -9.98 -15.78 -27.87
N LEU A 402 -10.39 -16.16 -26.68
CA LEU A 402 -9.77 -15.70 -25.45
C LEU A 402 -8.31 -16.16 -25.38
N ASP A 403 -7.43 -15.24 -24.94
CA ASP A 403 -6.02 -15.54 -24.69
C ASP A 403 -5.89 -16.50 -23.50
N GLY A 404 -5.34 -17.69 -23.76
CA GLY A 404 -5.06 -18.70 -22.73
C GLY A 404 -3.69 -18.55 -22.09
N CYS A 405 -3.43 -19.37 -21.09
CA CYS A 405 -2.08 -19.52 -20.52
C CYS A 405 -1.14 -20.15 -21.57
N SER A 406 0.15 -20.04 -21.31
CA SER A 406 1.15 -20.82 -22.04
C SER A 406 0.99 -22.31 -21.76
N GLU A 407 1.68 -23.12 -22.54
CA GLU A 407 1.69 -24.58 -22.38
C GLU A 407 2.28 -25.02 -21.02
N GLN A 408 3.15 -24.18 -20.43
CA GLN A 408 3.70 -24.37 -19.08
C GLN A 408 2.83 -23.76 -17.96
N GLY A 409 1.65 -23.27 -18.28
CA GLY A 409 0.74 -22.66 -17.30
C GLY A 409 0.77 -21.13 -17.25
N CYS A 410 0.02 -20.56 -16.29
CA CYS A 410 -0.10 -19.11 -16.10
C CYS A 410 0.90 -18.53 -15.10
N PHE A 411 1.71 -19.34 -14.44
CA PHE A 411 2.50 -18.91 -13.30
C PHE A 411 3.53 -17.83 -13.66
N LEU A 412 4.27 -18.00 -14.76
CA LEU A 412 5.22 -16.99 -15.21
C LEU A 412 4.53 -15.68 -15.58
N GLU A 413 3.36 -15.74 -16.18
CA GLU A 413 2.59 -14.55 -16.49
C GLU A 413 2.12 -13.82 -15.22
N LEU A 414 1.73 -14.58 -14.20
CA LEU A 414 1.39 -14.05 -12.88
C LEU A 414 2.61 -13.37 -12.23
N CYS A 415 3.79 -14.00 -12.30
CA CYS A 415 5.05 -13.42 -11.82
C CYS A 415 5.39 -12.11 -12.53
N VAL A 416 5.27 -12.05 -13.86
CA VAL A 416 5.51 -10.83 -14.65
C VAL A 416 4.53 -9.73 -14.27
N GLN A 417 3.25 -10.05 -14.14
CA GLN A 417 2.21 -9.11 -13.73
C GLN A 417 2.50 -8.54 -12.34
N LEU A 418 2.82 -9.42 -11.38
CA LEU A 418 3.14 -9.03 -10.00
C LEU A 418 4.41 -8.16 -9.95
N LEU A 419 5.46 -8.55 -10.66
CA LEU A 419 6.72 -7.80 -10.74
C LEU A 419 6.49 -6.37 -11.28
N ILE A 420 5.75 -6.24 -12.38
CA ILE A 420 5.45 -4.93 -13.00
C ILE A 420 4.63 -4.06 -12.05
N ILE A 421 3.64 -4.63 -11.36
CA ILE A 421 2.83 -3.87 -10.40
C ILE A 421 3.70 -3.43 -9.21
N MET A 422 4.46 -4.34 -8.58
CA MET A 422 5.25 -4.03 -7.39
C MET A 422 6.39 -3.05 -7.69
N VAL A 423 7.20 -3.35 -8.70
CA VAL A 423 8.32 -2.48 -9.09
C VAL A 423 7.81 -1.15 -9.65
N GLY A 424 6.76 -1.19 -10.46
CA GLY A 424 6.15 0.01 -11.02
C GLY A 424 5.56 0.93 -9.94
N GLN A 425 4.84 0.39 -8.97
CA GLN A 425 4.33 1.17 -7.84
C GLN A 425 5.46 1.76 -6.99
N GLN A 426 6.53 0.99 -6.76
CA GLN A 426 7.69 1.48 -6.03
C GLN A 426 8.39 2.63 -6.76
N ILE A 427 8.59 2.52 -8.07
CA ILE A 427 9.19 3.59 -8.89
C ILE A 427 8.31 4.84 -8.87
N ILE A 428 7.01 4.68 -9.07
CA ILE A 428 6.06 5.81 -9.05
C ILE A 428 6.03 6.46 -7.67
N GLY A 429 6.01 5.66 -6.57
CA GLY A 429 6.07 6.16 -5.20
C GLY A 429 7.33 6.99 -4.96
N ASN A 430 8.50 6.45 -5.29
CA ASN A 430 9.77 7.15 -5.12
C ASN A 430 9.84 8.45 -5.94
N ILE A 431 9.31 8.46 -7.17
CA ILE A 431 9.26 9.67 -7.99
C ILE A 431 8.33 10.71 -7.35
N THR A 432 7.16 10.30 -6.86
CA THR A 432 6.21 11.22 -6.22
C THR A 432 6.75 11.80 -4.92
N GLU A 433 7.48 11.02 -4.13
CA GLU A 433 8.07 11.47 -2.86
C GLU A 433 9.31 12.35 -3.02
N VAL A 434 10.10 12.14 -4.07
CA VAL A 434 11.38 12.87 -4.28
C VAL A 434 11.25 14.01 -5.27
N ALA A 435 10.44 13.88 -6.32
CA ALA A 435 10.38 14.82 -7.43
C ALA A 435 9.23 15.85 -7.33
N ILE A 436 8.17 15.56 -6.58
CA ILE A 436 7.00 16.44 -6.46
C ILE A 436 7.13 17.46 -5.31
N PRO A 437 7.78 17.20 -4.16
CA PRO A 437 8.06 18.26 -3.18
C PRO A 437 9.05 19.29 -3.72
#